data_022b78e288663ce42d079eb7fee633aa
#
_entry.id   022b78e288663ce42d079eb7fee633aa
#
_cell.length_a   1.000
_cell.length_b   1.000
_cell.length_c   1.000
_cell.angle_alpha   90.00
_cell.angle_beta   90.00
_cell.angle_gamma   90.00
#
_symmetry.space_group_name_H-M   'P 1'
#
loop_
_entity.id
_entity.type
_entity.pdbx_description
1 polymer ?
#
loop_
_entity_poly.entity_id
_entity_poly.type
_entity_poly.pdbx_seq_one_letter_code
_entity_poly.pdbx_strand_id
1 'polypeptide(L)' 'DYILAQKTAIDALRFDPKDSELNMYAILTMGFQGNLSMAQTYYTAAKPYLALEHAEVIKKYLNVK' A
#
# COMPACT_ATOMS: atom_id res chain seq x y z
N ASP A 1 8.37 12.85 2.49
CA ASP A 1 7.08 13.17 3.10
C ASP A 1 6.06 12.09 2.78
N TYR A 2 5.73 11.27 3.76
CA TYR A 2 4.82 10.14 3.57
C TYR A 2 3.39 10.57 3.32
N ILE A 3 2.98 11.72 3.86
CA ILE A 3 1.62 12.23 3.65
C ILE A 3 1.41 12.57 2.18
N LEU A 4 2.35 13.28 1.59
CA LEU A 4 2.27 13.64 0.17
C LEU A 4 2.41 12.41 -0.73
N ALA A 5 3.30 11.50 -0.38
CA ALA A 5 3.49 10.26 -1.14
C ALA A 5 2.22 9.39 -1.11
N GLN A 6 1.57 9.30 0.05
CA GLN A 6 0.32 8.57 0.18
C GLN A 6 -0.78 9.20 -0.69
N LYS A 7 -0.91 10.51 -0.62
CA LYS A 7 -1.91 11.24 -1.41
C LYS A 7 -1.69 11.01 -2.90
N THR A 8 -0.46 11.11 -3.35
CA THR A 8 -0.10 10.91 -4.74
C THR A 8 -0.46 9.50 -5.22
N ALA A 9 -0.14 8.49 -4.41
CA ALA A 9 -0.46 7.10 -4.75
C ALA A 9 -1.98 6.88 -4.80
N ILE A 10 -2.72 7.41 -3.84
CA ILE A 10 -4.18 7.26 -3.79
C ILE A 10 -4.83 7.97 -4.98
N ASP A 11 -4.36 9.16 -5.33
CA ASP A 11 -4.89 9.88 -6.48
C ASP A 11 -4.64 9.10 -7.79
N ALA A 12 -3.46 8.50 -7.93
CA ALA A 12 -3.15 7.69 -9.10
C ALA A 12 -4.01 6.41 -9.17
N LEU A 13 -4.37 5.83 -8.02
CA LEU A 13 -5.21 4.64 -7.96
C LEU A 13 -6.65 4.90 -8.44
N ARG A 14 -7.08 6.16 -8.54
CA ARG A 14 -8.38 6.48 -9.14
C ARG A 14 -8.43 6.11 -10.62
N PHE A 15 -7.28 6.15 -11.29
CA PHE A 15 -7.18 5.83 -12.71
C PHE A 15 -6.82 4.36 -12.94
N ASP A 16 -6.13 3.74 -11.99
CA ASP A 16 -5.70 2.35 -12.09
C ASP A 16 -5.74 1.70 -10.71
N PRO A 17 -6.96 1.36 -10.23
CA PRO A 17 -7.13 0.89 -8.85
C PRO A 17 -6.51 -0.47 -8.55
N LYS A 18 -6.13 -1.22 -9.58
CA LYS A 18 -5.51 -2.54 -9.42
C LYS A 18 -4.01 -2.54 -9.71
N ASP A 19 -3.40 -1.38 -9.89
CA ASP A 19 -1.97 -1.30 -10.10
C ASP A 19 -1.24 -1.77 -8.84
N SER A 20 -0.41 -2.80 -9.00
CA SER A 20 0.27 -3.42 -7.86
C SER A 20 1.26 -2.46 -7.19
N GLU A 21 2.07 -1.76 -7.97
CA GLU A 21 3.08 -0.85 -7.41
C GLU A 21 2.44 0.34 -6.68
N LEU A 22 1.38 0.93 -7.25
CA LEU A 22 0.67 2.03 -6.60
C LEU A 22 0.03 1.59 -5.30
N ASN A 23 -0.56 0.40 -5.27
CA ASN A 23 -1.12 -0.14 -4.04
C ASN A 23 -0.02 -0.37 -2.99
N MET A 24 1.14 -0.88 -3.41
CA MET A 24 2.28 -1.04 -2.50
C MET A 24 2.68 0.30 -1.88
N TYR A 25 2.84 1.35 -2.69
CA TYR A 25 3.22 2.66 -2.15
C TYR A 25 2.18 3.22 -1.20
N ALA A 26 0.90 3.08 -1.53
CA ALA A 26 -0.16 3.56 -0.65
C ALA A 26 -0.11 2.84 0.71
N ILE A 27 0.03 1.53 0.69
CA ILE A 27 0.07 0.71 1.91
C ILE A 27 1.32 1.03 2.75
N LEU A 28 2.49 1.10 2.10
CA LEU A 28 3.73 1.42 2.80
C LEU A 28 3.66 2.80 3.47
N THR A 29 3.16 3.80 2.76
CA THR A 29 3.08 5.15 3.33
C THR A 29 2.09 5.22 4.48
N MET A 30 1.00 4.49 4.45
CA MET A 30 0.08 4.38 5.59
C MET A 30 0.79 3.80 6.81
N GLY A 31 1.51 2.70 6.62
CA GLY A 31 2.22 2.05 7.71
C GLY A 31 3.35 2.91 8.28
N PHE A 32 4.10 3.61 7.42
CA PHE A 32 5.19 4.48 7.86
C PHE A 32 4.69 5.71 8.62
N GLN A 33 3.44 6.08 8.47
CA GLN A 33 2.81 7.14 9.26
C GLN A 33 2.25 6.62 10.57
N GLY A 34 2.39 5.34 10.86
CA GLY A 34 1.84 4.73 12.06
C GLY A 34 0.42 4.23 11.94
N ASN A 35 -0.18 4.30 10.75
CA ASN A 35 -1.54 3.82 10.51
C ASN A 35 -1.53 2.34 10.10
N LEU A 36 -1.02 1.49 10.99
CA LEU A 36 -0.85 0.07 10.67
C LEU A 36 -2.19 -0.63 10.46
N SER A 37 -3.21 -0.26 11.20
CA SER A 37 -4.55 -0.82 11.04
C SER A 37 -5.12 -0.53 9.65
N MET A 38 -4.99 0.72 9.18
CA MET A 38 -5.39 1.10 7.83
C MET A 38 -4.56 0.37 6.78
N ALA A 39 -3.25 0.29 6.98
CA ALA A 39 -2.36 -0.43 6.08
C ALA A 39 -2.77 -1.90 5.95
N GLN A 40 -3.14 -2.55 7.06
CA GLN A 40 -3.60 -3.93 7.03
C GLN A 40 -4.89 -4.08 6.23
N THR A 41 -5.84 -3.17 6.42
CA THR A 41 -7.11 -3.19 5.69
C THR A 41 -6.88 -3.08 4.19
N TYR A 42 -6.05 -2.11 3.77
CA TYR A 42 -5.74 -1.91 2.35
C TYR A 42 -4.93 -3.06 1.79
N TYR A 43 -4.00 -3.61 2.56
CA TYR A 43 -3.22 -4.77 2.14
C TYR A 43 -4.11 -5.98 1.87
N THR A 44 -5.02 -6.28 2.80
CA THR A 44 -5.95 -7.39 2.66
C THR A 44 -6.81 -7.24 1.39
N ALA A 45 -7.30 -6.04 1.14
CA ALA A 45 -8.12 -5.76 -0.04
C ALA A 45 -7.31 -5.86 -1.34
N ALA A 46 -6.03 -5.50 -1.32
CA ALA A 46 -5.18 -5.47 -2.50
C ALA A 46 -4.54 -6.82 -2.83
N LYS A 47 -4.52 -7.76 -1.88
CA LYS A 47 -3.85 -9.07 -2.07
C LYS A 47 -4.13 -9.73 -3.42
N PRO A 48 -5.37 -9.78 -3.92
CA PRO A 48 -5.65 -10.50 -5.18
C PRO A 48 -4.90 -9.98 -6.40
N TYR A 49 -4.48 -8.72 -6.37
CA TYR A 49 -3.79 -8.11 -7.52
C TYR A 49 -2.42 -7.53 -7.19
N LEU A 50 -1.89 -7.80 -5.99
CA LEU A 50 -0.51 -7.44 -5.70
C LEU A 50 0.45 -8.44 -6.33
N ALA A 51 1.46 -7.95 -7.05
CA ALA A 51 2.56 -8.79 -7.49
C ALA A 51 3.29 -9.35 -6.28
N LEU A 52 3.79 -10.58 -6.38
CA LEU A 52 4.47 -11.24 -5.27
C LEU A 52 5.60 -10.38 -4.71
N GLU A 53 6.41 -9.79 -5.59
CA GLU A 53 7.52 -8.93 -5.18
C GLU A 53 7.06 -7.73 -4.37
N HIS A 54 5.93 -7.12 -4.73
CA HIS A 54 5.38 -5.98 -4.02
C HIS A 54 4.80 -6.40 -2.67
N ALA A 55 4.11 -7.53 -2.62
CA ALA A 55 3.59 -8.07 -1.37
C ALA A 55 4.72 -8.37 -0.39
N GLU A 56 5.84 -8.90 -0.88
CA GLU A 56 6.98 -9.20 -0.03
C GLU A 56 7.65 -7.93 0.52
N VAL A 57 7.72 -6.87 -0.28
CA VAL A 57 8.23 -5.59 0.20
C VAL A 57 7.36 -5.05 1.34
N ILE A 58 6.04 -5.12 1.18
CA ILE A 58 5.11 -4.68 2.24
C ILE A 58 5.35 -5.47 3.52
N LYS A 59 5.43 -6.80 3.43
CA LYS A 59 5.65 -7.64 4.60
C LYS A 59 7.02 -7.42 5.24
N LYS A 60 8.01 -7.05 4.43
CA LYS A 60 9.36 -6.77 4.94
C LYS A 60 9.38 -5.55 5.85
N TYR A 61 8.61 -4.53 5.50
CA TYR A 61 8.65 -3.25 6.22
C TYR A 61 7.49 -3.06 7.20
N LEU A 62 6.39 -3.78 7.01
CA LEU A 62 5.22 -3.65 7.86
C LEU A 62 4.82 -4.99 8.45
N ASN A 63 4.26 -4.94 9.67
CA ASN A 63 3.77 -6.15 10.34
C ASN A 63 2.31 -6.40 9.91
N VAL A 64 2.12 -6.78 8.65
CA VAL A 64 0.80 -7.10 8.09
C VAL A 64 0.66 -8.60 7.86
N LYS A 65 -0.58 -9.06 7.84
CA LYS A 65 -0.96 -10.45 7.62
C LYS A 65 -1.82 -10.54 6.37
#